data_81dd87f422e466bda854d234a433a9ed
#
_entry.id   81dd87f422e466bda854d234a433a9ed
#
_cell.length_a   1.000
_cell.length_b   1.000
_cell.length_c   1.000
_cell.angle_alpha   90.00
_cell.angle_beta   90.00
_cell.angle_gamma   90.00
#
_symmetry.space_group_name_H-M   'P 1'
#
loop_
_entity.id
_entity.type
_entity.pdbx_description
1 polymer ?
#
loop_
_entity_poly.entity_id
_entity_poly.type
_entity_poly.pdbx_seq_one_letter_code
_entity_poly.pdbx_strand_id
1 'polypeptide(L)'
;MLKLCIILHCRIDDIEDNSILRRGIPVAHSIYGVASTINAANYVFFIALERLLSLNHPEAMTVYTEQLLELHRGQGMELYWRDSYICPSVEEYQEMTKRSKHRVRAMNGL
;
A
#
# COMPACT_ATOMS: atom_id res chain seq x y z
N MET A 1 0.85 -14.67 -0.31
CA MET A 1 0.59 -13.72 -1.42
C MET A 1 0.18 -12.34 -0.94
N LEU A 2 -0.89 -12.22 -0.17
CA LEU A 2 -1.35 -10.92 0.33
C LEU A 2 -0.32 -10.18 1.19
N LYS A 3 0.40 -10.89 2.05
CA LYS A 3 1.53 -10.30 2.81
C LYS A 3 2.60 -9.71 1.90
N LEU A 4 2.88 -10.35 0.79
CA LEU A 4 3.85 -9.87 -0.19
C LEU A 4 3.37 -8.58 -0.86
N CYS A 5 2.07 -8.48 -1.20
CA CYS A 5 1.48 -7.26 -1.73
C CYS A 5 1.61 -6.08 -0.75
N ILE A 6 1.36 -6.31 0.53
CA ILE A 6 1.50 -5.28 1.56
C ILE A 6 2.95 -4.82 1.68
N ILE A 7 3.91 -5.75 1.68
CA ILE A 7 5.34 -5.42 1.75
C ILE A 7 5.75 -4.58 0.54
N LEU A 8 5.24 -4.90 -0.64
CA LEU A 8 5.58 -4.18 -1.86
C LEU A 8 4.86 -2.84 -1.96
N HIS A 9 3.64 -2.73 -1.44
CA HIS A 9 2.99 -1.44 -1.29
C HIS A 9 3.84 -0.48 -0.45
N CYS A 10 4.40 -0.96 0.66
CA CYS A 10 5.34 -0.17 1.47
C CYS A 10 6.57 0.31 0.68
N ARG A 11 7.00 -0.38 -0.38
CA ARG A 11 8.11 0.07 -1.22
C ARG A 11 7.74 1.26 -2.10
N ILE A 12 6.49 1.31 -2.55
CA ILE A 12 5.95 2.46 -3.28
C ILE A 12 5.74 3.64 -2.33
N ASP A 13 5.21 3.39 -1.15
CA ASP A 13 5.06 4.41 -0.10
C ASP A 13 6.41 5.04 0.26
N ASP A 14 7.47 4.24 0.37
CA ASP A 14 8.82 4.74 0.63
C ASP A 14 9.29 5.72 -0.45
N ILE A 15 8.96 5.48 -1.71
CA ILE A 15 9.26 6.40 -2.82
C ILE A 15 8.43 7.67 -2.69
N GLU A 16 7.14 7.56 -2.47
CA GLU A 16 6.22 8.68 -2.35
C GLU A 16 6.57 9.59 -1.16
N ASP A 17 7.07 9.00 -0.07
CA ASP A 17 7.47 9.69 1.14
C ASP A 17 8.93 10.15 1.14
N ASN A 18 9.71 9.89 0.08
CA ASN A 18 11.14 10.15 0.00
C ASN A 18 11.92 9.55 1.17
N SER A 19 11.52 8.36 1.62
CA SER A 19 12.15 7.68 2.74
C SER A 19 13.59 7.26 2.40
N ILE A 20 14.45 7.29 3.42
CA ILE A 20 15.86 6.86 3.31
C ILE A 20 16.05 5.49 3.95
N LEU A 21 15.39 5.27 5.08
CA LEU A 21 15.48 4.04 5.86
C LEU A 21 14.09 3.46 6.14
N ARG A 22 14.00 2.15 6.17
CA ARG A 22 12.85 1.40 6.68
C ARG A 22 13.33 0.38 7.70
N ARG A 23 12.88 0.52 8.94
CA ARG A 23 13.30 -0.34 10.06
C ARG A 23 14.84 -0.39 10.22
N GLY A 24 15.51 0.75 10.02
CA GLY A 24 16.95 0.88 10.12
C GLY A 24 17.75 0.36 8.93
N ILE A 25 17.10 -0.12 7.88
CA ILE A 25 17.71 -0.65 6.65
C ILE A 25 17.44 0.31 5.49
N PRO A 26 18.40 0.54 4.57
CA PRO A 26 18.18 1.36 3.38
C PRO A 26 16.96 0.89 2.59
N VAL A 27 16.14 1.84 2.11
CA VAL A 27 14.94 1.54 1.32
C VAL A 27 15.29 0.94 -0.04
N ALA A 28 14.39 0.13 -0.58
CA ALA A 28 14.63 -0.61 -1.82
C ALA A 28 14.98 0.30 -3.01
N HIS A 29 14.32 1.44 -3.15
CA HIS A 29 14.57 2.35 -4.28
C HIS A 29 15.93 3.05 -4.23
N SER A 30 16.57 3.16 -3.06
CA SER A 30 17.94 3.65 -2.94
C SER A 30 18.98 2.60 -3.36
N ILE A 31 18.63 1.31 -3.31
CA ILE A 31 19.49 0.19 -3.69
C ILE A 31 19.32 -0.18 -5.16
N TYR A 32 18.07 -0.32 -5.62
CA TYR A 32 17.71 -0.85 -6.94
C TYR A 32 17.23 0.20 -7.93
N GLY A 33 17.06 1.44 -7.48
CA GLY A 33 16.50 2.53 -8.27
C GLY A 33 14.97 2.62 -8.20
N VAL A 34 14.45 3.83 -8.45
CA VAL A 34 13.02 4.12 -8.37
C VAL A 34 12.23 3.33 -9.41
N ALA A 35 12.66 3.35 -10.67
CA ALA A 35 11.96 2.69 -11.76
C ALA A 35 11.81 1.18 -11.55
N SER A 36 12.90 0.50 -11.17
CA SER A 36 12.89 -0.94 -10.91
C SER A 36 12.02 -1.29 -9.71
N THR A 37 12.04 -0.50 -8.66
CA THR A 37 11.23 -0.71 -7.45
C THR A 37 9.75 -0.57 -7.75
N ILE A 38 9.34 0.46 -8.50
CA ILE A 38 7.93 0.65 -8.91
C ILE A 38 7.47 -0.52 -9.78
N ASN A 39 8.25 -0.89 -10.78
CA ASN A 39 7.88 -1.97 -11.69
C ASN A 39 7.74 -3.31 -10.95
N ALA A 40 8.67 -3.63 -10.07
CA ALA A 40 8.62 -4.86 -9.27
C ALA A 40 7.40 -4.89 -8.33
N ALA A 41 7.08 -3.78 -7.67
CA ALA A 41 5.92 -3.68 -6.81
C ALA A 41 4.61 -3.87 -7.58
N ASN A 42 4.46 -3.20 -8.71
CA ASN A 42 3.28 -3.34 -9.57
C ASN A 42 3.14 -4.77 -10.11
N TYR A 43 4.23 -5.36 -10.57
CA TYR A 43 4.24 -6.74 -11.07
C TYR A 43 3.65 -7.72 -10.03
N VAL A 44 4.03 -7.60 -8.78
CA VAL A 44 3.52 -8.50 -7.74
C VAL A 44 2.04 -8.25 -7.42
N PHE A 45 1.52 -7.04 -7.54
CA PHE A 45 0.09 -6.79 -7.45
C PHE A 45 -0.69 -7.58 -8.51
N PHE A 46 -0.20 -7.63 -9.73
CA PHE A 46 -0.84 -8.39 -10.81
C PHE A 46 -0.68 -9.90 -10.65
N ILE A 47 0.44 -10.39 -10.14
CA ILE A 47 0.60 -11.81 -9.78
C ILE A 47 -0.42 -12.21 -8.71
N ALA A 48 -0.60 -11.39 -7.68
CA ALA A 48 -1.59 -11.66 -6.64
C ALA A 48 -3.02 -11.70 -7.22
N LEU A 49 -3.34 -10.78 -8.14
CA LEU A 49 -4.62 -10.76 -8.83
C LEU A 49 -4.83 -12.04 -9.66
N GLU A 50 -3.84 -12.45 -10.43
CA GLU A 50 -3.89 -13.71 -11.22
C GLU A 50 -4.14 -14.92 -10.30
N ARG A 51 -3.47 -14.99 -9.16
CA ARG A 51 -3.67 -16.06 -8.18
C ARG A 51 -5.07 -16.06 -7.59
N LEU A 52 -5.61 -14.89 -7.26
CA LEU A 52 -6.98 -14.76 -6.76
C LEU A 52 -8.01 -15.20 -7.80
N LEU A 53 -7.81 -14.81 -9.05
CA LEU A 53 -8.68 -15.24 -10.16
C LEU A 53 -8.69 -16.76 -10.30
N SER A 54 -7.55 -17.43 -10.12
CA SER A 54 -7.44 -18.89 -10.21
C SER A 54 -8.16 -19.64 -9.09
N LEU A 55 -8.46 -18.97 -7.96
CA LEU A 55 -9.20 -19.57 -6.84
C LEU A 55 -10.71 -19.68 -7.10
N ASN A 56 -11.23 -19.00 -8.11
CA ASN A 56 -12.67 -18.91 -8.40
C ASN A 56 -13.54 -18.53 -7.20
N HIS A 57 -13.03 -17.61 -6.37
CA HIS A 57 -13.71 -17.16 -5.16
C HIS A 57 -14.05 -15.66 -5.29
N PRO A 58 -15.28 -15.31 -5.72
CA PRO A 58 -15.66 -13.91 -6.01
C PRO A 58 -15.50 -12.97 -4.81
N GLU A 59 -15.80 -13.46 -3.61
CA GLU A 59 -15.67 -12.66 -2.37
C GLU A 59 -14.23 -12.26 -2.10
N ALA A 60 -13.25 -13.15 -2.34
CA ALA A 60 -11.83 -12.84 -2.18
C ALA A 60 -11.39 -11.74 -3.13
N MET A 61 -11.89 -11.73 -4.35
CA MET A 61 -11.64 -10.66 -5.34
C MET A 61 -12.19 -9.33 -4.88
N THR A 62 -13.42 -9.32 -4.39
CA THR A 62 -14.08 -8.11 -3.88
C THR A 62 -13.29 -7.53 -2.71
N VAL A 63 -12.95 -8.34 -1.72
CA VAL A 63 -12.18 -7.91 -0.56
C VAL A 63 -10.81 -7.37 -0.96
N TYR A 64 -10.10 -8.06 -1.84
CA TYR A 64 -8.79 -7.63 -2.34
C TYR A 64 -8.88 -6.25 -3.00
N THR A 65 -9.84 -6.07 -3.89
CA THR A 65 -10.02 -4.81 -4.61
C THR A 65 -10.38 -3.67 -3.66
N GLU A 66 -11.33 -3.88 -2.76
CA GLU A 66 -11.75 -2.86 -1.78
C GLU A 66 -10.59 -2.46 -0.86
N GLN A 67 -9.82 -3.43 -0.38
CA GLN A 67 -8.70 -3.16 0.51
C GLN A 67 -7.59 -2.37 -0.18
N LEU A 68 -7.26 -2.69 -1.43
CA LEU A 68 -6.27 -1.94 -2.21
C LEU A 68 -6.74 -0.51 -2.49
N LEU A 69 -8.01 -0.33 -2.86
CA LEU A 69 -8.56 1.01 -3.10
C LEU A 69 -8.48 1.88 -1.85
N GLU A 70 -8.83 1.33 -0.71
CA GLU A 70 -8.81 2.07 0.54
C GLU A 70 -7.38 2.39 1.02
N LEU A 71 -6.45 1.47 0.80
CA LEU A 71 -5.05 1.70 1.09
C LEU A 71 -4.51 2.90 0.30
N HIS A 72 -4.84 2.95 -1.00
CA HIS A 72 -4.47 4.08 -1.86
C HIS A 72 -5.18 5.39 -1.49
N ARG A 73 -6.46 5.31 -1.08
CA ARG A 73 -7.18 6.48 -0.57
C ARG A 73 -6.53 7.05 0.69
N GLY A 74 -6.14 6.20 1.63
CA GLY A 74 -5.42 6.62 2.83
C GLY A 74 -4.10 7.30 2.52
N GLN A 75 -3.29 6.68 1.67
CA GLN A 75 -2.02 7.25 1.23
C GLN A 75 -2.23 8.56 0.44
N GLY A 76 -3.23 8.61 -0.43
CA GLY A 76 -3.57 9.81 -1.18
C GLY A 76 -3.98 10.99 -0.30
N MET A 77 -4.70 10.75 0.80
CA MET A 77 -5.03 11.79 1.78
C MET A 77 -3.77 12.34 2.43
N GLU A 78 -2.86 11.47 2.86
CA GLU A 78 -1.60 11.84 3.49
C GLU A 78 -0.72 12.67 2.55
N LEU A 79 -0.57 12.23 1.29
CA LEU A 79 0.18 12.96 0.27
C LEU A 79 -0.44 14.32 -0.03
N TYR A 80 -1.76 14.40 -0.13
CA TYR A 80 -2.47 15.66 -0.35
C TYR A 80 -2.23 16.66 0.78
N TRP A 81 -2.36 16.24 2.02
CA TRP A 81 -2.10 17.11 3.17
C TRP A 81 -0.65 17.59 3.18
N ARG A 82 0.29 16.70 2.94
CA ARG A 82 1.72 17.03 2.88
C ARG A 82 2.02 18.06 1.79
N ASP A 83 1.59 17.79 0.57
CA ASP A 83 1.92 18.62 -0.59
C ASP A 83 1.16 19.95 -0.60
N SER A 84 0.01 20.01 0.06
CA SER A 84 -0.79 21.23 0.23
C SER A 84 -0.48 22.00 1.52
N TYR A 85 0.45 21.51 2.34
CA TYR A 85 0.79 22.10 3.66
C TYR A 85 -0.44 22.24 4.57
N ILE A 86 -1.35 21.27 4.51
CA ILE A 86 -2.56 21.23 5.33
C ILE A 86 -2.31 20.32 6.54
N CYS A 87 -2.57 20.85 7.75
CA CYS A 87 -2.62 20.03 8.96
C CYS A 87 -4.04 19.48 9.12
N PRO A 88 -4.25 18.15 9.03
CA PRO A 88 -5.58 17.58 9.21
C PRO A 88 -6.06 17.71 10.65
N SER A 89 -7.38 17.68 10.85
CA SER A 89 -7.95 17.54 12.19
C SER A 89 -7.65 16.16 12.77
N VAL A 90 -7.83 15.99 14.08
CA VAL A 90 -7.64 14.68 14.73
C VAL A 90 -8.58 13.64 14.14
N GLU A 91 -9.82 14.03 13.85
CA GLU A 91 -10.83 13.15 13.25
C GLU A 91 -10.45 12.71 11.82
N GLU A 92 -10.00 13.65 11.00
CA GLU A 92 -9.52 13.37 9.65
C GLU A 92 -8.31 12.44 9.65
N TYR A 93 -7.36 12.68 10.56
CA TYR A 93 -6.18 11.82 10.72
C TYR A 93 -6.56 10.41 11.19
N GLN A 94 -7.49 10.29 12.13
CA GLN A 94 -7.99 9.00 12.60
C GLN A 94 -8.69 8.24 11.48
N GLU A 95 -9.49 8.92 10.64
CA GLU A 95 -10.16 8.30 9.49
C GLU A 95 -9.13 7.78 8.48
N MET A 96 -8.11 8.55 8.14
CA MET A 96 -7.01 8.11 7.27
C MET A 96 -6.29 6.90 7.86
N THR A 97 -5.98 6.92 9.15
CA THR A 97 -5.31 5.82 9.84
C THR A 97 -6.13 4.53 9.85
N LYS A 98 -7.46 4.63 10.01
CA LYS A 98 -8.37 3.49 9.87
C LYS A 98 -8.29 2.88 8.46
N ARG A 99 -8.28 3.71 7.43
CA ARG A 99 -8.14 3.27 6.04
C ARG A 99 -6.81 2.55 5.78
N SER A 100 -5.72 3.03 6.36
CA SER A 100 -4.38 2.46 6.15
C SER A 100 -4.07 1.23 7.02
N LYS A 101 -4.47 1.23 8.29
CA LYS A 101 -4.04 0.20 9.27
C LYS A 101 -5.03 -0.95 9.48
N HIS A 102 -6.33 -0.69 9.51
CA HIS A 102 -7.31 -1.74 9.79
C HIS A 102 -7.42 -2.78 8.68
N ARG A 103 -7.01 -2.45 7.49
CA ARG A 103 -7.18 -3.25 6.29
C ARG A 103 -6.06 -4.21 6.01
N VAL A 104 -4.86 -3.88 6.45
CA VAL A 104 -3.76 -4.86 6.52
C VAL A 104 -4.17 -6.07 7.37
N ARG A 105 -4.96 -5.88 8.44
CA ARG A 105 -5.50 -6.98 9.25
C ARG A 105 -6.55 -7.81 8.52
N ALA A 106 -7.47 -7.18 7.81
CA ALA A 106 -8.50 -7.89 7.04
C ALA A 106 -7.89 -8.73 5.91
N MET A 107 -6.88 -8.20 5.22
CA MET A 107 -6.16 -8.93 4.18
C MET A 107 -5.35 -10.11 4.74
N ASN A 108 -4.87 -10.02 5.97
CA ASN A 108 -4.15 -11.12 6.63
C ASN A 108 -5.07 -12.27 7.09
N GLY A 109 -6.37 -12.03 7.18
CA GLY A 109 -7.39 -13.05 7.49
C GLY A 109 -7.88 -13.85 6.28
N LEU A 110 -7.48 -13.46 5.09
CA LEU A 110 -7.75 -14.20 3.86
C LEU A 110 -6.62 -15.18 3.56
#